data_4360462b01e3fa915f9b4d0388fb0833
#
_entry.id   4360462b01e3fa915f9b4d0388fb0833
#
_cell.length_a   1.000
_cell.length_b   1.000
_cell.length_c   1.000
_cell.angle_alpha   90.00
_cell.angle_beta   90.00
_cell.angle_gamma   90.00
#
_symmetry.space_group_name_H-M   'P 1'
#
loop_
_entity.id
_entity.type
_entity.pdbx_description
1 polymer ?
#
loop_
_entity_poly.entity_id
_entity_poly.type
_entity_poly.pdbx_seq_one_letter_code
_entity_poly.pdbx_strand_id
1 'polypeptide(L)'
;GSQQFPDFRLLDYELDMECKSVKSYAPMWNRGLPRPDALYIITSKKLNKSHVLFGRQVCSEEKYKKLIALDEKYKQMIKDDQASEDSFEIYPRLAFKDVGGDYKNKYWNDSHVEKVFEHFGYEYEV
;
A
#
# COMPACT_ATOMS: atom_id res chain seq x y z
N GLY A 1 2.33 15.30 -11.73
CA GLY A 1 2.70 14.58 -10.94
C GLY A 1 2.10 14.18 -9.62
N SER A 2 0.80 14.17 -9.50
CA SER A 2 0.12 13.84 -8.25
C SER A 2 0.16 12.34 -7.90
N GLN A 3 0.99 11.55 -8.57
CA GLN A 3 0.96 10.10 -8.45
C GLN A 3 2.11 9.53 -7.63
N GLN A 4 2.85 10.39 -6.96
CA GLN A 4 3.92 9.96 -6.07
C GLN A 4 3.37 9.72 -4.66
N PHE A 5 3.87 8.68 -4.01
CA PHE A 5 3.60 8.43 -2.61
C PHE A 5 4.43 9.38 -1.75
N PRO A 6 3.88 9.94 -0.68
CA PRO A 6 2.48 9.84 -0.24
C PRO A 6 1.60 10.94 -0.87
N ASP A 7 0.27 10.75 -0.85
CA ASP A 7 -0.66 11.81 -1.23
C ASP A 7 -0.63 12.95 -0.21
N PHE A 8 -0.50 12.61 1.07
CA PHE A 8 -0.47 13.56 2.19
C PHE A 8 0.56 13.13 3.22
N ARG A 9 1.04 14.08 4.01
CA ARG A 9 1.85 13.79 5.17
C ARG A 9 1.35 14.59 6.37
N LEU A 10 1.03 13.89 7.45
CA LEU A 10 0.66 14.52 8.72
C LEU A 10 1.94 14.82 9.50
N LEU A 11 2.40 16.07 9.44
CA LEU A 11 3.70 16.47 9.99
C LEU A 11 3.80 16.26 11.50
N ASP A 12 2.73 16.56 12.24
CA ASP A 12 2.71 16.42 13.69
C ASP A 12 2.87 14.96 14.16
N TYR A 13 2.54 14.02 13.31
CA TYR A 13 2.60 12.58 13.61
C TYR A 13 3.66 11.84 12.81
N GLU A 14 4.36 12.55 11.93
CA GLU A 14 5.33 11.97 10.99
C GLU A 14 4.73 10.78 10.22
N LEU A 15 3.49 10.94 9.77
CA LEU A 15 2.70 9.89 9.18
C LEU A 15 2.37 10.17 7.71
N ASP A 16 2.72 9.25 6.85
CA ASP A 16 2.35 9.29 5.44
C ASP A 16 0.94 8.72 5.25
N MET A 17 0.15 9.37 4.39
CA MET A 17 -1.20 8.94 4.06
C MET A 17 -1.38 8.83 2.56
N GLU A 18 -2.11 7.82 2.13
CA GLU A 18 -2.46 7.65 0.73
C GLU A 18 -3.91 7.22 0.58
N CYS A 19 -4.60 7.79 -0.41
CA CYS A 19 -5.96 7.46 -0.74
C CYS A 19 -5.99 6.47 -1.91
N LYS A 20 -6.80 5.42 -1.78
CA LYS A 20 -6.97 4.42 -2.83
C LYS A 20 -8.44 4.20 -3.11
N SER A 21 -8.80 4.27 -4.40
CA SER A 21 -10.14 3.93 -4.86
C SER A 21 -10.18 2.48 -5.29
N VAL A 22 -11.19 1.75 -4.86
CA VAL A 22 -11.37 0.35 -5.21
C VAL A 22 -12.75 0.12 -5.81
N LYS A 23 -12.84 -0.84 -6.71
CA LYS A 23 -14.13 -1.20 -7.33
C LYS A 23 -14.98 -2.03 -6.38
N SER A 24 -14.35 -2.91 -5.61
CA SER A 24 -15.02 -3.86 -4.72
C SER A 24 -14.39 -3.80 -3.33
N TYR A 25 -13.56 -4.78 -2.98
CA TYR A 25 -13.01 -4.89 -1.62
C TYR A 25 -11.53 -4.58 -1.52
N ALA A 26 -10.72 -4.99 -2.49
CA ALA A 26 -9.27 -4.88 -2.41
C ALA A 26 -8.72 -3.87 -3.40
N PRO A 27 -7.80 -2.99 -2.98
CA PRO A 27 -7.13 -2.09 -3.90
C PRO A 27 -6.11 -2.83 -4.75
N MET A 28 -5.74 -2.22 -5.87
CA MET A 28 -4.60 -2.64 -6.67
C MET A 28 -3.34 -1.99 -6.11
N TRP A 29 -2.32 -2.80 -5.86
CA TRP A 29 -1.03 -2.32 -5.37
C TRP A 29 -0.05 -2.17 -6.53
N ASN A 30 -0.44 -1.41 -7.54
CA ASN A 30 0.32 -1.24 -8.78
C ASN A 30 1.39 -0.15 -8.71
N ARG A 31 1.50 0.56 -7.60
CA ARG A 31 2.50 1.62 -7.39
C ARG A 31 3.30 1.43 -6.12
N GLY A 32 3.38 0.23 -5.65
CA GLY A 32 4.09 -0.13 -4.45
C GLY A 32 3.23 -0.91 -3.49
N LEU A 33 3.88 -1.59 -2.60
CA LEU A 33 3.24 -2.40 -1.55
C LEU A 33 2.67 -1.51 -0.45
N PRO A 34 1.72 -2.03 0.33
CA PRO A 34 1.26 -1.32 1.51
C PRO A 34 2.41 -1.16 2.52
N ARG A 35 2.85 0.09 2.69
CA ARG A 35 3.94 0.40 3.63
C ARG A 35 3.44 0.23 5.06
N PRO A 36 4.18 -0.47 5.92
CA PRO A 36 3.69 -0.80 7.27
C PRO A 36 3.26 0.40 8.09
N ASP A 37 4.02 1.50 8.00
CA ASP A 37 3.79 2.69 8.82
C ASP A 37 2.98 3.78 8.13
N ALA A 38 2.45 3.50 6.95
CA ALA A 38 1.61 4.44 6.22
C ALA A 38 0.13 4.16 6.48
N LEU A 39 -0.65 5.22 6.48
CA LEU A 39 -2.09 5.16 6.65
C LEU A 39 -2.76 5.20 5.26
N TYR A 40 -3.63 4.27 5.02
CA TYR A 40 -4.36 4.19 3.76
C TYR A 40 -5.84 4.43 3.98
N ILE A 41 -6.40 5.32 3.19
CA ILE A 41 -7.83 5.56 3.15
C ILE A 41 -8.34 4.90 1.88
N ILE A 42 -9.15 3.85 2.02
CA ILE A 42 -9.72 3.14 0.88
C ILE A 42 -11.19 3.50 0.73
N THR A 43 -11.59 3.78 -0.51
CA THR A 43 -12.98 4.13 -0.83
C THR A 43 -13.49 3.13 -1.84
N SER A 44 -14.55 2.41 -1.48
CA SER A 44 -15.14 1.39 -2.34
C SER A 44 -16.37 1.92 -3.05
N LYS A 45 -16.37 1.78 -4.36
CA LYS A 45 -17.51 2.13 -5.17
C LYS A 45 -18.68 1.17 -4.90
N LYS A 46 -18.39 -0.12 -4.80
CA LYS A 46 -19.41 -1.14 -4.53
C LYS A 46 -20.06 -0.97 -3.17
N LEU A 47 -19.25 -0.72 -2.14
CA LEU A 47 -19.73 -0.57 -0.77
C LEU A 47 -20.24 0.83 -0.47
N ASN A 48 -19.94 1.79 -1.35
CA ASN A 48 -20.28 3.20 -1.19
C ASN A 48 -19.85 3.72 0.19
N LYS A 49 -18.62 3.38 0.60
CA LYS A 49 -18.05 3.85 1.87
C LYS A 49 -16.54 3.88 1.82
N SER A 50 -15.97 4.55 2.80
CA SER A 50 -14.52 4.64 3.00
C SER A 50 -14.13 3.93 4.29
N HIS A 51 -12.88 3.50 4.34
CA HIS A 51 -12.30 2.81 5.48
C HIS A 51 -10.84 3.25 5.63
N VAL A 52 -10.30 3.12 6.82
CA VAL A 52 -8.92 3.51 7.11
C VAL A 52 -8.17 2.33 7.74
N LEU A 53 -6.91 2.16 7.32
CA LEU A 53 -6.05 1.11 7.86
C LEU A 53 -4.58 1.50 7.72
N PHE A 54 -3.74 0.87 8.55
CA PHE A 54 -2.30 0.90 8.32
C PHE A 54 -1.88 -0.20 7.36
N GLY A 55 -0.82 0.04 6.60
CA GLY A 55 -0.30 -0.97 5.66
C GLY A 55 0.01 -2.30 6.32
N ARG A 56 0.55 -2.26 7.55
CA ARG A 56 0.87 -3.48 8.31
C ARG A 56 -0.35 -4.35 8.67
N GLN A 57 -1.54 -3.78 8.58
CA GLN A 57 -2.77 -4.53 8.86
C GLN A 57 -3.20 -5.43 7.71
N VAL A 58 -2.68 -5.21 6.51
CA VAL A 58 -2.98 -6.02 5.33
C VAL A 58 -1.75 -6.71 4.74
N CYS A 59 -0.56 -6.25 5.08
CA CYS A 59 0.70 -6.88 4.67
C CYS A 59 1.67 -6.81 5.83
N SER A 60 2.08 -7.97 6.36
CA SER A 60 3.01 -7.99 7.49
C SER A 60 4.34 -7.33 7.13
N GLU A 61 5.04 -6.78 8.12
CA GLU A 61 6.35 -6.18 7.91
C GLU A 61 7.35 -7.18 7.32
N GLU A 62 7.28 -8.42 7.76
CA GLU A 62 8.14 -9.48 7.25
C GLU A 62 7.89 -9.73 5.76
N LYS A 63 6.63 -9.86 5.36
CA LYS A 63 6.25 -10.04 3.96
C LYS A 63 6.63 -8.82 3.12
N TYR A 64 6.39 -7.64 3.64
CA TYR A 64 6.76 -6.39 3.00
C TYR A 64 8.25 -6.37 2.68
N LYS A 65 9.11 -6.65 3.67
CA LYS A 65 10.57 -6.66 3.48
C LYS A 65 11.00 -7.66 2.42
N LYS A 66 10.41 -8.86 2.41
CA LYS A 66 10.72 -9.88 1.40
C LYS A 66 10.36 -9.43 -0.01
N LEU A 67 9.18 -8.83 -0.17
CA LEU A 67 8.71 -8.38 -1.48
C LEU A 67 9.50 -7.18 -1.98
N ILE A 68 9.89 -6.25 -1.10
CA ILE A 68 10.76 -5.12 -1.46
C ILE A 68 12.13 -5.63 -1.92
N ALA A 69 12.70 -6.61 -1.24
CA ALA A 69 13.97 -7.20 -1.64
C ALA A 69 13.89 -7.85 -3.03
N LEU A 70 12.78 -8.54 -3.32
CA LEU A 70 12.55 -9.12 -4.64
C LEU A 70 12.36 -8.05 -5.72
N ASP A 71 11.63 -6.99 -5.41
CA ASP A 71 11.44 -5.85 -6.31
C ASP A 71 12.77 -5.23 -6.72
N GLU A 72 13.63 -4.95 -5.75
CA GLU A 72 14.96 -4.39 -5.97
C GLU A 72 15.83 -5.35 -6.79
N LYS A 73 15.78 -6.64 -6.49
CA LYS A 73 16.52 -7.66 -7.22
C LYS A 73 16.14 -7.70 -8.70
N TYR A 74 14.84 -7.73 -9.00
CA TYR A 74 14.38 -7.79 -10.38
C TYR A 74 14.66 -6.51 -11.14
N LYS A 75 14.53 -5.36 -10.51
CA LYS A 75 14.90 -4.08 -11.10
C LYS A 75 16.38 -4.03 -11.44
N GLN A 76 17.23 -4.52 -10.55
CA GLN A 76 18.67 -4.56 -10.80
C GLN A 76 19.04 -5.52 -11.93
N MET A 77 18.38 -6.68 -12.01
CA MET A 77 18.59 -7.63 -13.11
C MET A 77 18.25 -7.02 -14.47
N ILE A 78 17.12 -6.33 -14.56
CA ILE A 78 16.71 -5.65 -15.80
C ILE A 78 17.74 -4.57 -16.16
N LYS A 79 18.18 -3.80 -15.19
CA LYS A 79 19.18 -2.75 -15.38
C LYS A 79 20.51 -3.30 -15.86
N ASP A 80 20.95 -4.42 -15.30
CA ASP A 80 22.20 -5.07 -15.70
C ASP A 80 22.11 -5.65 -17.11
N ASP A 81 20.97 -6.28 -17.43
CA ASP A 81 20.75 -6.92 -18.73
C ASP A 81 20.73 -5.91 -19.89
N GLN A 82 20.33 -4.69 -19.64
CA GLN A 82 20.24 -3.66 -20.66
C GLN A 82 21.36 -2.61 -20.62
N ALA A 83 22.40 -2.85 -19.83
CA ALA A 83 23.48 -1.87 -19.62
C ALA A 83 24.24 -1.53 -20.91
N SER A 84 24.20 -2.38 -21.93
CA SER A 84 24.85 -2.17 -23.21
C SER A 84 23.93 -1.60 -24.29
N GLU A 85 22.65 -1.44 -24.01
CA GLU A 85 21.69 -0.88 -24.96
C GLU A 85 21.89 0.63 -25.07
N ASP A 86 21.72 1.17 -26.26
CA ASP A 86 22.16 2.53 -26.49
C ASP A 86 21.05 3.57 -26.61
N SER A 87 19.85 3.26 -27.06
CA SER A 87 18.81 4.28 -27.23
C SER A 87 17.47 3.98 -26.57
N PHE A 88 17.23 2.75 -26.19
CA PHE A 88 16.01 2.35 -25.50
C PHE A 88 16.35 1.54 -24.28
N GLU A 89 15.59 1.74 -23.22
CA GLU A 89 15.74 0.95 -22.00
C GLU A 89 14.39 0.43 -21.51
N ILE A 90 14.42 -0.71 -20.84
CA ILE A 90 13.25 -1.26 -20.17
C ILE A 90 13.13 -0.54 -18.83
N TYR A 91 12.05 0.20 -18.65
CA TYR A 91 11.76 0.85 -17.36
C TYR A 91 10.96 -0.11 -16.48
N PRO A 92 11.57 -0.71 -15.46
CA PRO A 92 10.87 -1.69 -14.62
C PRO A 92 9.84 -1.01 -13.73
N ARG A 93 8.61 -1.49 -13.81
CA ARG A 93 7.51 -1.00 -13.00
C ARG A 93 6.71 -2.20 -12.50
N LEU A 94 7.18 -2.78 -11.41
CA LEU A 94 6.56 -3.97 -10.85
C LEU A 94 5.29 -3.61 -10.10
N ALA A 95 4.26 -4.41 -10.33
CA ALA A 95 2.99 -4.30 -9.62
C ALA A 95 2.84 -5.49 -8.67
N PHE A 96 2.13 -5.26 -7.58
CA PHE A 96 1.87 -6.28 -6.58
C PHE A 96 0.38 -6.56 -6.53
N LYS A 97 0.03 -7.82 -6.39
CA LYS A 97 -1.36 -8.23 -6.31
C LYS A 97 -1.58 -9.01 -5.02
N ASP A 98 -2.60 -8.64 -4.29
CA ASP A 98 -3.01 -9.43 -3.15
C ASP A 98 -3.72 -10.70 -3.65
N VAL A 99 -3.17 -11.84 -3.34
CA VAL A 99 -3.71 -13.15 -3.73
C VAL A 99 -4.13 -13.98 -2.52
N GLY A 100 -4.21 -13.35 -1.35
CA GLY A 100 -4.50 -14.05 -0.09
C GLY A 100 -5.95 -14.47 0.09
N GLY A 101 -6.87 -13.89 -0.67
CA GLY A 101 -8.31 -14.17 -0.50
C GLY A 101 -8.93 -13.44 0.69
N ASP A 102 -10.23 -13.66 0.89
CA ASP A 102 -11.01 -13.03 1.97
C ASP A 102 -10.83 -11.51 2.06
N TYR A 103 -10.89 -10.86 0.90
CA TYR A 103 -10.58 -9.43 0.79
C TYR A 103 -11.54 -8.54 1.55
N LYS A 104 -12.80 -8.94 1.67
CA LYS A 104 -13.80 -8.18 2.42
C LYS A 104 -13.39 -8.05 3.88
N ASN A 105 -13.06 -9.17 4.52
CA ASN A 105 -12.63 -9.15 5.91
C ASN A 105 -11.25 -8.51 6.09
N LYS A 106 -10.32 -8.82 5.18
CA LYS A 106 -8.94 -8.32 5.25
C LYS A 106 -8.87 -6.79 5.18
N TYR A 107 -9.60 -6.18 4.24
CA TYR A 107 -9.52 -4.73 4.00
C TYR A 107 -10.63 -3.94 4.69
N TRP A 108 -11.71 -4.58 5.12
CA TRP A 108 -12.89 -3.90 5.66
C TRP A 108 -13.24 -4.35 7.08
N ASN A 109 -12.26 -4.85 7.80
CA ASN A 109 -12.42 -5.27 9.18
C ASN A 109 -12.50 -4.02 10.08
N ASP A 110 -13.57 -3.92 10.87
CA ASP A 110 -13.78 -2.77 11.75
C ASP A 110 -12.68 -2.60 12.79
N SER A 111 -11.97 -3.67 13.15
CA SER A 111 -10.85 -3.60 14.10
C SER A 111 -9.70 -2.72 13.60
N HIS A 112 -9.59 -2.49 12.30
CA HIS A 112 -8.58 -1.59 11.75
C HIS A 112 -8.72 -0.17 12.33
N VAL A 113 -9.95 0.30 12.41
CA VAL A 113 -10.25 1.66 12.90
C VAL A 113 -9.84 1.80 14.36
N GLU A 114 -10.10 0.78 15.19
CA GLU A 114 -9.65 0.78 16.59
C GLU A 114 -8.14 0.94 16.69
N LYS A 115 -7.39 0.21 15.88
CA LYS A 115 -5.92 0.27 15.87
C LYS A 115 -5.41 1.63 15.42
N VAL A 116 -6.09 2.26 14.48
CA VAL A 116 -5.73 3.62 14.05
C VAL A 116 -5.97 4.61 15.19
N PHE A 117 -7.10 4.54 15.87
CA PHE A 117 -7.39 5.40 17.02
C PHE A 117 -6.39 5.20 18.16
N GLU A 118 -6.04 3.95 18.48
CA GLU A 118 -5.01 3.65 19.49
C GLU A 118 -3.67 4.29 19.14
N HIS A 119 -3.29 4.27 17.88
CA HIS A 119 -2.03 4.87 17.43
C HIS A 119 -1.97 6.37 17.74
N PHE A 120 -3.11 7.06 17.63
CA PHE A 120 -3.20 8.49 17.90
C PHE A 120 -3.53 8.79 19.38
N GLY A 121 -3.64 7.78 20.22
CA GLY A 121 -3.92 7.95 21.64
C GLY A 121 -5.39 8.22 21.98
N TYR A 122 -6.30 7.87 21.07
CA TYR A 122 -7.74 8.03 21.28
C TYR A 122 -8.41 6.69 21.54
N GLU A 123 -9.50 6.72 22.30
CA GLU A 123 -10.37 5.56 22.45
C GLU A 123 -11.42 5.57 21.33
N TYR A 124 -11.65 4.41 20.76
CA TYR A 124 -12.70 4.23 19.76
C TYR A 124 -13.94 3.67 20.45
N GLU A 125 -14.99 4.48 20.52
CA GLU A 125 -16.29 4.06 21.05
C GLU A 125 -17.23 3.74 19.90
N VAL A 126 -17.85 2.58 20.00
CA VAL A 126 -18.82 2.11 18.99
C VAL A 126 -20.21 2.64 19.33
#